data_a70091d493267fb854a24bb2e595fff3
#
_entry.id   a70091d493267fb854a24bb2e595fff3
#
_cell.length_a   1.000
_cell.length_b   1.000
_cell.length_c   1.000
_cell.angle_alpha   90.00
_cell.angle_beta   90.00
_cell.angle_gamma   90.00
#
_symmetry.space_group_name_H-M   'P 1'
#
loop_
_entity.id
_entity.type
_entity.pdbx_description
1 polymer ?
#
loop_
_entity_poly.entity_id
_entity_poly.type
_entity_poly.pdbx_seq_one_letter_code
_entity_poly.pdbx_strand_id
1 'polypeptide(L)'
;DRNQWAALRDSVPMTLTEEEIARLKGINEDLSLEEVAEIYLPLSRLLNFYISSNLRRQAVLEQFLGTNGERIPYIISIAGSVAVGKSTTARVLQALLSRWPEHRKVELITTDGFLHPNQVLKDRGLMKKKGFPQSYDMHRLVKFVSDLKSGVPQATAPVYSHLIYDVIPNGDKTVAQPDILILEGLNVLQSGMDYPHDPHRSEE
;
A
#
# COMPACT_ATOMS: atom_id res chain seq x y z
N ASP A 1 -9.74 -23.01 -10.30
CA ASP A 1 -8.82 -22.74 -11.40
C ASP A 1 -8.97 -21.31 -11.92
N ARG A 2 -8.17 -20.91 -12.92
CA ARG A 2 -8.14 -19.54 -13.46
C ARG A 2 -9.49 -19.13 -14.06
N ASN A 3 -10.15 -20.04 -14.79
CA ASN A 3 -11.43 -19.73 -15.43
C ASN A 3 -12.56 -19.53 -14.40
N GLN A 4 -12.58 -20.34 -13.36
CA GLN A 4 -13.52 -20.18 -12.24
C GLN A 4 -13.28 -18.86 -11.51
N TRP A 5 -12.01 -18.50 -11.30
CA TRP A 5 -11.66 -17.21 -10.70
C TRP A 5 -12.10 -16.03 -11.59
N ALA A 6 -11.78 -16.08 -12.88
CA ALA A 6 -12.15 -15.04 -13.84
C ALA A 6 -13.67 -14.83 -13.91
N ALA A 7 -14.46 -15.90 -13.81
CA ALA A 7 -15.93 -15.82 -13.77
C ALA A 7 -16.47 -15.05 -12.55
N LEU A 8 -15.70 -14.96 -11.46
CA LEU A 8 -16.11 -14.22 -10.25
C LEU A 8 -16.12 -12.70 -10.43
N ARG A 9 -15.60 -12.17 -11.54
CA ARG A 9 -15.80 -10.75 -11.87
C ARG A 9 -17.28 -10.42 -12.11
N ASP A 10 -18.08 -11.42 -12.53
CA ASP A 10 -19.50 -11.28 -12.85
C ASP A 10 -19.74 -10.15 -13.88
N SER A 11 -20.65 -9.24 -13.60
CA SER A 11 -21.00 -8.10 -14.46
C SER A 11 -20.09 -6.87 -14.30
N VAL A 12 -18.99 -6.97 -13.54
CA VAL A 12 -18.07 -5.85 -13.36
C VAL A 12 -17.40 -5.50 -14.69
N PRO A 13 -17.64 -4.26 -15.23
CA PRO A 13 -17.07 -3.87 -16.50
C PRO A 13 -15.57 -3.58 -16.38
N MET A 14 -14.84 -3.82 -17.46
CA MET A 14 -13.48 -3.31 -17.59
C MET A 14 -13.53 -1.79 -17.70
N THR A 15 -12.87 -1.12 -16.76
CA THR A 15 -12.83 0.36 -16.70
C THR A 15 -11.48 0.93 -17.11
N LEU A 16 -10.48 0.09 -17.35
CA LEU A 16 -9.14 0.47 -17.80
C LEU A 16 -9.01 0.27 -19.32
N THR A 17 -8.30 1.17 -19.99
CA THR A 17 -7.90 1.04 -21.39
C THR A 17 -6.52 0.41 -21.53
N GLU A 18 -6.17 -0.06 -22.73
CA GLU A 18 -4.81 -0.59 -23.01
C GLU A 18 -3.72 0.46 -22.75
N GLU A 19 -3.98 1.73 -23.08
CA GLU A 19 -3.02 2.82 -22.85
C GLU A 19 -2.80 3.08 -21.36
N GLU A 20 -3.84 2.97 -20.56
CA GLU A 20 -3.72 3.10 -19.11
C GLU A 20 -2.96 1.92 -18.51
N ILE A 21 -3.23 0.70 -18.95
CA ILE A 21 -2.49 -0.50 -18.52
C ILE A 21 -1.02 -0.38 -18.90
N ALA A 22 -0.71 0.13 -20.09
CA ALA A 22 0.67 0.36 -20.51
C ALA A 22 1.43 1.34 -19.59
N ARG A 23 0.73 2.30 -18.96
CA ARG A 23 1.31 3.23 -17.97
C ARG A 23 1.43 2.62 -16.58
N LEU A 24 0.59 1.65 -16.24
CA LEU A 24 0.58 1.01 -14.93
C LEU A 24 1.65 -0.09 -14.80
N LYS A 25 2.01 -0.74 -15.90
CA LYS A 25 3.01 -1.81 -15.88
C LYS A 25 4.44 -1.29 -15.63
N GLY A 26 5.29 -2.12 -15.07
CA GLY A 26 6.73 -1.88 -14.97
C GLY A 26 7.44 -2.02 -16.32
N ILE A 27 8.70 -1.56 -16.40
CA ILE A 27 9.48 -1.52 -17.65
C ILE A 27 9.62 -2.91 -18.28
N ASN A 28 9.75 -3.97 -17.46
CA ASN A 28 9.99 -5.34 -17.89
C ASN A 28 8.79 -6.27 -17.60
N GLU A 29 7.60 -5.71 -17.41
CA GLU A 29 6.40 -6.49 -17.09
C GLU A 29 5.48 -6.56 -18.30
N ASP A 30 4.96 -7.75 -18.54
CA ASP A 30 3.95 -7.98 -19.57
C ASP A 30 2.59 -8.09 -18.88
N LEU A 31 1.83 -6.99 -18.89
CA LEU A 31 0.48 -6.91 -18.36
C LEU A 31 -0.48 -6.61 -19.49
N SER A 32 -1.42 -7.51 -19.73
CA SER A 32 -2.45 -7.37 -20.75
C SER A 32 -3.81 -6.98 -20.16
N LEU A 33 -4.69 -6.44 -21.01
CA LEU A 33 -6.08 -6.15 -20.68
C LEU A 33 -6.81 -7.44 -20.24
N GLU A 34 -6.52 -8.56 -20.90
CA GLU A 34 -7.09 -9.87 -20.59
C GLU A 34 -6.67 -10.34 -19.20
N GLU A 35 -5.40 -10.21 -18.85
CA GLU A 35 -4.90 -10.55 -17.52
C GLU A 35 -5.56 -9.70 -16.43
N VAL A 36 -5.73 -8.39 -16.67
CA VAL A 36 -6.45 -7.52 -15.75
C VAL A 36 -7.90 -7.97 -15.60
N ALA A 37 -8.56 -8.34 -16.70
CA ALA A 37 -9.94 -8.82 -16.68
C ALA A 37 -10.11 -10.15 -15.94
N GLU A 38 -9.16 -11.07 -16.10
CA GLU A 38 -9.25 -12.41 -15.53
C GLU A 38 -8.78 -12.51 -14.08
N ILE A 39 -7.80 -11.69 -13.68
CA ILE A 39 -7.17 -11.79 -12.37
C ILE A 39 -7.54 -10.62 -11.46
N TYR A 40 -7.36 -9.39 -11.94
CA TYR A 40 -7.48 -8.21 -11.08
C TYR A 40 -8.92 -7.71 -10.91
N LEU A 41 -9.80 -7.87 -11.92
CA LEU A 41 -11.20 -7.51 -11.75
C LEU A 41 -11.92 -8.35 -10.71
N PRO A 42 -11.83 -9.70 -10.69
CA PRO A 42 -12.39 -10.50 -9.61
C PRO A 42 -11.82 -10.13 -8.25
N LEU A 43 -10.50 -9.88 -8.18
CA LEU A 43 -9.85 -9.46 -6.94
C LEU A 43 -10.36 -8.10 -6.46
N SER A 44 -10.49 -7.13 -7.36
CA SER A 44 -11.02 -5.80 -7.01
C SER A 44 -12.47 -5.88 -6.51
N ARG A 45 -13.30 -6.75 -7.11
CA ARG A 45 -14.66 -7.03 -6.66
C ARG A 45 -14.69 -7.62 -5.25
N LEU A 46 -13.86 -8.62 -5.00
CA LEU A 46 -13.75 -9.23 -3.67
C LEU A 46 -13.33 -8.19 -2.63
N LEU A 47 -12.29 -7.42 -2.92
CA LEU A 47 -11.83 -6.34 -2.04
C LEU A 47 -12.92 -5.30 -1.81
N ASN A 48 -13.69 -4.93 -2.85
CA ASN A 48 -14.79 -3.99 -2.72
C ASN A 48 -15.87 -4.49 -1.75
N PHE A 49 -16.18 -5.78 -1.73
CA PHE A 49 -17.10 -6.35 -0.74
C PHE A 49 -16.57 -6.24 0.68
N TYR A 50 -15.30 -6.57 0.92
CA TYR A 50 -14.67 -6.42 2.24
C TYR A 50 -14.65 -4.97 2.71
N ILE A 51 -14.27 -4.04 1.83
CA ILE A 51 -14.20 -2.61 2.12
C ILE A 51 -15.60 -2.08 2.46
N SER A 52 -16.61 -2.39 1.64
CA SER A 52 -17.99 -1.96 1.87
C SER A 52 -18.56 -2.51 3.19
N SER A 53 -18.29 -3.78 3.50
CA SER A 53 -18.68 -4.39 4.76
C SER A 53 -18.00 -3.71 5.96
N ASN A 54 -16.71 -3.39 5.84
CA ASN A 54 -15.96 -2.72 6.90
C ASN A 54 -16.49 -1.29 7.14
N LEU A 55 -16.71 -0.52 6.09
CA LEU A 55 -17.24 0.85 6.19
C LEU A 55 -18.65 0.88 6.80
N ARG A 56 -19.53 -0.07 6.44
CA ARG A 56 -20.84 -0.19 7.06
C ARG A 56 -20.74 -0.50 8.55
N ARG A 57 -19.84 -1.39 8.93
CA ARG A 57 -19.60 -1.73 10.35
C ARG A 57 -19.10 -0.53 11.13
N GLN A 58 -18.18 0.27 10.55
CA GLN A 58 -17.70 1.51 11.17
C GLN A 58 -18.84 2.50 11.38
N ALA A 59 -19.68 2.74 10.36
CA ALA A 59 -20.82 3.65 10.45
C ALA A 59 -21.83 3.23 11.56
N VAL A 60 -22.10 1.93 11.72
CA VAL A 60 -22.94 1.43 12.80
C VAL A 60 -22.34 1.69 14.17
N LEU A 61 -21.00 1.51 14.30
CA LEU A 61 -20.29 1.77 15.55
C LEU A 61 -20.30 3.26 15.92
N GLU A 62 -20.07 4.13 14.93
CA GLU A 62 -20.13 5.58 15.07
C GLU A 62 -21.52 6.05 15.53
N GLN A 63 -22.56 5.53 14.88
CA GLN A 63 -23.94 5.81 15.27
C GLN A 63 -24.24 5.36 16.71
N PHE A 64 -23.76 4.20 17.12
CA PHE A 64 -23.96 3.67 18.47
C PHE A 64 -23.24 4.51 19.51
N LEU A 65 -22.00 4.94 19.22
CA LEU A 65 -21.18 5.72 20.13
C LEU A 65 -21.54 7.22 20.13
N GLY A 66 -22.37 7.69 19.20
CA GLY A 66 -22.70 9.10 19.04
C GLY A 66 -21.49 9.96 18.63
N THR A 67 -20.48 9.34 18.01
CA THR A 67 -19.26 10.02 17.51
C THR A 67 -19.44 10.36 16.04
N ASN A 68 -19.00 11.57 15.65
CA ASN A 68 -18.80 11.88 14.24
C ASN A 68 -17.47 11.26 13.82
N GLY A 69 -17.54 10.06 13.22
CA GLY A 69 -16.40 9.20 13.03
C GLY A 69 -15.25 9.83 12.27
N GLU A 70 -14.09 9.68 12.83
CA GLU A 70 -12.84 9.87 12.11
C GLU A 70 -12.77 8.80 11.03
N ARG A 71 -12.54 9.20 9.77
CA ARG A 71 -12.44 8.25 8.66
C ARG A 71 -11.18 7.41 8.82
N ILE A 72 -11.36 6.17 9.26
CA ILE A 72 -10.27 5.20 9.37
C ILE A 72 -10.15 4.46 8.04
N PRO A 73 -9.02 4.54 7.33
CA PRO A 73 -8.86 3.89 6.05
C PRO A 73 -8.89 2.36 6.16
N TYR A 74 -9.45 1.71 5.15
CA TYR A 74 -9.22 0.28 4.94
C TYR A 74 -7.82 0.08 4.40
N ILE A 75 -6.98 -0.69 5.09
CA ILE A 75 -5.58 -0.91 4.70
C ILE A 75 -5.45 -2.23 3.94
N ILE A 76 -4.91 -2.16 2.73
CA ILE A 76 -4.54 -3.31 1.89
C ILE A 76 -3.01 -3.37 1.87
N SER A 77 -2.45 -4.45 2.40
CA SER A 77 -1.00 -4.68 2.40
C SER A 77 -0.60 -5.65 1.30
N ILE A 78 0.34 -5.24 0.44
CA ILE A 78 0.87 -6.06 -0.66
C ILE A 78 2.33 -6.37 -0.36
N ALA A 79 2.59 -7.60 0.04
CA ALA A 79 3.91 -8.11 0.32
C ALA A 79 4.40 -9.09 -0.76
N GLY A 80 5.70 -9.29 -0.84
CA GLY A 80 6.32 -10.25 -1.74
C GLY A 80 7.79 -9.93 -1.98
N SER A 81 8.54 -10.86 -2.56
CA SER A 81 9.97 -10.67 -2.85
C SER A 81 10.23 -9.60 -3.92
N VAL A 82 11.50 -9.29 -4.13
CA VAL A 82 11.91 -8.33 -5.19
C VAL A 82 11.48 -8.86 -6.57
N ALA A 83 11.03 -7.95 -7.44
CA ALA A 83 10.69 -8.21 -8.85
C ALA A 83 9.56 -9.25 -9.09
N VAL A 84 8.62 -9.41 -8.14
CA VAL A 84 7.43 -10.29 -8.32
C VAL A 84 6.18 -9.54 -8.81
N GLY A 85 6.30 -8.28 -9.21
CA GLY A 85 5.15 -7.50 -9.70
C GLY A 85 4.31 -6.80 -8.62
N LYS A 86 4.78 -6.68 -7.35
CA LYS A 86 4.04 -6.01 -6.28
C LYS A 86 3.58 -4.60 -6.65
N SER A 87 4.48 -3.80 -7.17
CA SER A 87 4.21 -2.39 -7.48
C SER A 87 3.22 -2.25 -8.64
N THR A 88 3.25 -3.15 -9.61
CA THR A 88 2.26 -3.21 -10.70
C THR A 88 0.91 -3.65 -10.17
N THR A 89 0.86 -4.72 -9.36
CA THR A 89 -0.36 -5.15 -8.67
C THR A 89 -0.98 -4.00 -7.87
N ALA A 90 -0.16 -3.27 -7.10
CA ALA A 90 -0.62 -2.13 -6.29
C ALA A 90 -1.21 -1.00 -7.15
N ARG A 91 -0.55 -0.63 -8.25
CA ARG A 91 -1.04 0.41 -9.18
C ARG A 91 -2.32 -0.01 -9.89
N VAL A 92 -2.41 -1.26 -10.34
CA VAL A 92 -3.62 -1.80 -11.00
C VAL A 92 -4.79 -1.81 -10.02
N LEU A 93 -4.59 -2.30 -8.81
CA LEU A 93 -5.63 -2.30 -7.77
C LEU A 93 -6.04 -0.87 -7.38
N GLN A 94 -5.10 0.05 -7.25
CA GLN A 94 -5.41 1.47 -7.01
C GLN A 94 -6.31 2.02 -8.11
N ALA A 95 -5.96 1.79 -9.38
CA ALA A 95 -6.73 2.28 -10.52
C ALA A 95 -8.14 1.67 -10.57
N LEU A 96 -8.27 0.35 -10.35
CA LEU A 96 -9.56 -0.34 -10.35
C LEU A 96 -10.43 0.10 -9.18
N LEU A 97 -9.90 0.11 -7.95
CA LEU A 97 -10.66 0.46 -6.75
C LEU A 97 -11.13 1.92 -6.74
N SER A 98 -10.36 2.83 -7.33
CA SER A 98 -10.76 4.24 -7.47
C SER A 98 -11.93 4.45 -8.44
N ARG A 99 -12.22 3.47 -9.30
CA ARG A 99 -13.27 3.54 -10.34
C ARG A 99 -14.57 2.84 -9.97
N TRP A 100 -14.64 2.28 -8.77
CA TRP A 100 -15.90 1.76 -8.29
C TRP A 100 -16.95 2.87 -8.14
N PRO A 101 -18.25 2.57 -8.28
CA PRO A 101 -19.32 3.59 -8.24
C PRO A 101 -19.30 4.50 -7.01
N GLU A 102 -18.75 4.01 -5.91
CA GLU A 102 -18.60 4.77 -4.67
C GLU A 102 -17.49 5.83 -4.71
N HIS A 103 -16.71 5.91 -5.80
CA HIS A 103 -15.65 6.91 -6.02
C HIS A 103 -14.70 7.08 -4.82
N ARG A 104 -14.20 5.97 -4.31
CA ARG A 104 -13.36 5.96 -3.10
C ARG A 104 -12.02 6.63 -3.37
N LYS A 105 -11.54 7.37 -2.37
CA LYS A 105 -10.19 7.90 -2.38
C LYS A 105 -9.20 6.80 -2.03
N VAL A 106 -8.41 6.37 -3.00
CA VAL A 106 -7.41 5.29 -2.86
C VAL A 106 -6.02 5.88 -2.93
N GLU A 107 -5.27 5.77 -1.84
CA GLU A 107 -3.87 6.18 -1.78
C GLU A 107 -2.94 4.96 -1.83
N LEU A 108 -1.83 5.09 -2.55
CA LEU A 108 -0.77 4.09 -2.64
C LEU A 108 0.51 4.65 -2.04
N ILE A 109 1.07 3.92 -1.09
CA ILE A 109 2.35 4.22 -0.44
C ILE A 109 3.24 2.99 -0.53
N THR A 110 4.49 3.19 -0.92
CA THR A 110 5.51 2.14 -0.93
C THR A 110 6.36 2.24 0.32
N THR A 111 6.68 1.11 0.93
CA THR A 111 7.55 1.08 2.12
C THR A 111 8.98 1.49 1.82
N ASP A 112 9.41 1.47 0.56
CA ASP A 112 10.75 1.91 0.17
C ASP A 112 11.02 3.38 0.51
N GLY A 113 9.97 4.21 0.59
CA GLY A 113 10.08 5.57 1.11
C GLY A 113 10.60 5.63 2.55
N PHE A 114 10.34 4.61 3.35
CA PHE A 114 10.79 4.54 4.74
C PHE A 114 12.16 3.89 4.91
N LEU A 115 12.91 3.63 3.83
CA LEU A 115 14.33 3.33 3.93
C LEU A 115 15.09 4.51 4.54
N HIS A 116 16.13 4.22 5.32
CA HIS A 116 17.06 5.25 5.71
C HIS A 116 17.79 5.79 4.46
N PRO A 117 18.07 7.10 4.39
CA PRO A 117 18.88 7.68 3.32
C PRO A 117 20.22 6.95 3.15
N ASN A 118 20.70 6.86 1.93
CA ASN A 118 21.96 6.16 1.61
C ASN A 118 23.14 6.64 2.45
N GLN A 119 23.20 7.94 2.79
CA GLN A 119 24.23 8.47 3.66
C GLN A 119 24.18 7.84 5.05
N VAL A 120 22.99 7.75 5.64
CA VAL A 120 22.78 7.11 6.95
C VAL A 120 23.14 5.63 6.90
N LEU A 121 22.75 4.92 5.81
CA LEU A 121 23.10 3.51 5.63
C LEU A 121 24.63 3.31 5.49
N LYS A 122 25.34 4.23 4.83
CA LYS A 122 26.80 4.20 4.74
C LYS A 122 27.46 4.39 6.12
N ASP A 123 27.03 5.42 6.84
CA ASP A 123 27.55 5.75 8.16
C ASP A 123 27.36 4.62 9.17
N ARG A 124 26.24 3.86 9.04
CA ARG A 124 25.92 2.68 9.85
C ARG A 124 26.51 1.36 9.31
N GLY A 125 27.21 1.37 8.17
CA GLY A 125 27.72 0.15 7.53
C GLY A 125 26.64 -0.78 6.97
N LEU A 126 25.43 -0.27 6.74
CA LEU A 126 24.23 -1.05 6.34
C LEU A 126 23.95 -1.04 4.83
N MET A 127 24.79 -0.40 4.00
CA MET A 127 24.54 -0.32 2.54
C MET A 127 24.36 -1.70 1.88
N LYS A 128 25.11 -2.72 2.29
CA LYS A 128 24.97 -4.10 1.79
C LYS A 128 23.68 -4.80 2.27
N LYS A 129 23.01 -4.23 3.25
CA LYS A 129 21.75 -4.73 3.81
C LYS A 129 20.55 -3.84 3.45
N LYS A 130 20.70 -2.97 2.43
CA LYS A 130 19.59 -2.17 1.94
C LYS A 130 18.46 -3.06 1.43
N GLY A 131 17.22 -2.80 1.89
CA GLY A 131 16.05 -3.66 1.66
C GLY A 131 15.79 -4.70 2.76
N PHE A 132 16.77 -4.95 3.66
CA PHE A 132 16.54 -5.75 4.87
C PHE A 132 15.91 -4.89 5.99
N PRO A 133 15.25 -5.50 6.99
CA PRO A 133 14.53 -4.77 8.04
C PRO A 133 15.34 -3.66 8.71
N GLN A 134 16.64 -3.86 8.96
CA GLN A 134 17.51 -2.89 9.62
C GLN A 134 17.76 -1.61 8.79
N SER A 135 17.45 -1.64 7.50
CA SER A 135 17.61 -0.49 6.61
C SER A 135 16.42 0.45 6.58
N TYR A 136 15.32 0.09 7.26
CA TYR A 136 14.09 0.88 7.30
C TYR A 136 13.95 1.68 8.60
N ASP A 137 13.40 2.88 8.50
CA ASP A 137 12.88 3.63 9.63
C ASP A 137 11.49 3.10 10.00
N MET A 138 11.48 1.98 10.73
CA MET A 138 10.25 1.31 11.14
C MET A 138 9.41 2.15 12.09
N HIS A 139 10.05 3.00 12.91
CA HIS A 139 9.34 3.90 13.81
C HIS A 139 8.49 4.90 12.99
N ARG A 140 9.07 5.50 11.95
CA ARG A 140 8.37 6.41 11.05
C ARG A 140 7.24 5.72 10.27
N LEU A 141 7.46 4.47 9.80
CA LEU A 141 6.42 3.68 9.12
C LEU A 141 5.25 3.37 10.06
N VAL A 142 5.53 2.85 11.25
CA VAL A 142 4.50 2.52 12.26
C VAL A 142 3.74 3.78 12.66
N LYS A 143 4.45 4.90 12.91
CA LYS A 143 3.82 6.17 13.21
C LYS A 143 2.88 6.62 12.09
N PHE A 144 3.30 6.58 10.84
CA PHE A 144 2.47 6.94 9.67
C PHE A 144 1.17 6.13 9.63
N VAL A 145 1.26 4.80 9.77
CA VAL A 145 0.08 3.92 9.76
C VAL A 145 -0.80 4.17 10.98
N SER A 146 -0.20 4.37 12.15
CA SER A 146 -0.93 4.68 13.39
C SER A 146 -1.69 6.00 13.30
N ASP A 147 -1.06 7.06 12.79
CA ASP A 147 -1.70 8.36 12.61
C ASP A 147 -2.95 8.24 11.72
N LEU A 148 -2.86 7.53 10.58
CA LEU A 148 -4.00 7.30 9.70
C LEU A 148 -5.11 6.46 10.36
N LYS A 149 -4.74 5.44 11.14
CA LYS A 149 -5.70 4.59 11.88
C LYS A 149 -6.34 5.32 13.07
N SER A 150 -5.70 6.35 13.57
CA SER A 150 -6.23 7.22 14.63
C SER A 150 -7.02 8.41 14.09
N GLY A 151 -7.32 8.42 12.78
CA GLY A 151 -8.15 9.46 12.17
C GLY A 151 -7.45 10.82 11.99
N VAL A 152 -6.14 10.89 12.13
CA VAL A 152 -5.39 12.15 11.91
C VAL A 152 -5.70 12.67 10.50
N PRO A 153 -6.09 13.95 10.35
CA PRO A 153 -6.55 14.50 9.06
C PRO A 153 -5.52 14.38 7.93
N GLN A 154 -4.25 14.46 8.25
CA GLN A 154 -3.15 14.36 7.30
C GLN A 154 -1.96 13.64 7.92
N ALA A 155 -1.39 12.68 7.20
CA ALA A 155 -0.13 12.05 7.56
C ALA A 155 0.85 12.18 6.37
N THR A 156 2.16 12.16 6.65
CA THR A 156 3.18 12.29 5.62
C THR A 156 3.99 11.02 5.48
N ALA A 157 4.20 10.58 4.24
CA ALA A 157 5.04 9.45 3.89
C ALA A 157 6.22 9.93 3.04
N PRO A 158 7.45 9.52 3.35
CA PRO A 158 8.60 9.86 2.52
C PRO A 158 8.52 9.15 1.16
N VAL A 159 9.13 9.74 0.14
CA VAL A 159 9.13 9.23 -1.23
C VAL A 159 10.49 8.70 -1.60
N TYR A 160 10.53 7.48 -2.15
CA TYR A 160 11.73 6.88 -2.73
C TYR A 160 11.80 7.12 -4.23
N SER A 161 12.98 7.40 -4.73
CA SER A 161 13.24 7.54 -6.16
C SER A 161 14.12 6.40 -6.67
N HIS A 162 13.60 5.61 -7.59
CA HIS A 162 14.36 4.58 -8.29
C HIS A 162 15.40 5.17 -9.27
N LEU A 163 15.29 6.45 -9.64
CA LEU A 163 16.27 7.11 -10.52
C LEU A 163 17.57 7.43 -9.78
N ILE A 164 17.46 7.90 -8.54
CA ILE A 164 18.64 8.22 -7.70
C ILE A 164 18.97 7.09 -6.72
N TYR A 165 18.14 6.03 -6.67
CA TYR A 165 18.26 4.92 -5.73
C TYR A 165 18.32 5.36 -4.27
N ASP A 166 17.54 6.40 -3.92
CA ASP A 166 17.53 6.96 -2.56
C ASP A 166 16.16 7.57 -2.21
N VAL A 167 15.96 7.83 -0.93
CA VAL A 167 14.84 8.62 -0.44
C VAL A 167 15.04 10.08 -0.86
N ILE A 168 13.98 10.70 -1.39
CA ILE A 168 14.05 12.10 -1.85
C ILE A 168 14.12 13.00 -0.60
N PRO A 169 15.18 13.82 -0.44
CA PRO A 169 15.28 14.77 0.66
C PRO A 169 14.10 15.76 0.63
N ASN A 170 13.37 15.87 1.74
CA ASN A 170 12.17 16.72 1.87
C ASN A 170 11.07 16.42 0.83
N GLY A 171 11.07 15.22 0.25
CA GLY A 171 10.11 14.76 -0.74
C GLY A 171 8.92 14.01 -0.13
N ASP A 172 8.34 14.53 0.94
CA ASP A 172 7.24 13.85 1.62
C ASP A 172 5.92 14.00 0.85
N LYS A 173 5.21 12.89 0.67
CA LYS A 173 3.85 12.84 0.14
C LYS A 173 2.85 13.01 1.29
N THR A 174 1.96 13.98 1.18
CA THR A 174 0.86 14.14 2.13
C THR A 174 -0.30 13.22 1.77
N VAL A 175 -0.76 12.45 2.73
CA VAL A 175 -1.93 11.57 2.64
C VAL A 175 -3.01 12.14 3.54
N ALA A 176 -4.12 12.56 2.94
CA ALA A 176 -5.23 13.21 3.64
C ALA A 176 -6.47 12.31 3.61
N GLN A 177 -6.78 11.67 4.71
CA GLN A 177 -7.98 10.84 4.96
C GLN A 177 -8.41 10.01 3.74
N PRO A 178 -7.64 9.00 3.32
CA PRO A 178 -8.07 8.09 2.25
C PRO A 178 -9.16 7.15 2.77
N ASP A 179 -10.04 6.68 1.88
CA ASP A 179 -10.95 5.58 2.19
C ASP A 179 -10.21 4.24 2.18
N ILE A 180 -9.21 4.12 1.30
CA ILE A 180 -8.37 2.95 1.14
C ILE A 180 -6.90 3.39 1.10
N LEU A 181 -6.06 2.74 1.91
CA LEU A 181 -4.62 2.83 1.83
C LEU A 181 -4.06 1.51 1.29
N ILE A 182 -3.42 1.53 0.14
CA ILE A 182 -2.60 0.41 -0.33
C ILE A 182 -1.17 0.65 0.16
N LEU A 183 -0.65 -0.27 0.96
CA LEU A 183 0.72 -0.24 1.46
C LEU A 183 1.51 -1.39 0.79
N GLU A 184 2.47 -1.04 -0.05
CA GLU A 184 3.25 -2.01 -0.83
C GLU A 184 4.69 -2.06 -0.34
N GLY A 185 5.24 -3.28 -0.16
CA GLY A 185 6.66 -3.45 0.13
C GLY A 185 7.05 -4.80 0.70
N LEU A 186 8.36 -4.94 0.97
CA LEU A 186 8.93 -6.19 1.44
C LEU A 186 8.51 -6.53 2.88
N ASN A 187 8.36 -5.51 3.73
CA ASN A 187 8.27 -5.67 5.19
C ASN A 187 6.85 -5.46 5.76
N VAL A 188 5.83 -5.30 4.91
CA VAL A 188 4.47 -4.94 5.37
C VAL A 188 3.76 -6.02 6.18
N LEU A 189 4.24 -7.27 6.13
CA LEU A 189 3.69 -8.40 6.90
C LEU A 189 4.66 -8.94 7.96
N GLN A 190 5.77 -8.24 8.22
CA GLN A 190 6.71 -8.68 9.24
C GLN A 190 6.13 -8.43 10.64
N SER A 191 6.27 -9.42 11.51
CA SER A 191 5.95 -9.29 12.94
C SER A 191 7.14 -8.72 13.71
N GLY A 192 6.87 -8.13 14.89
CA GLY A 192 7.94 -7.61 15.75
C GLY A 192 8.96 -8.66 16.22
N MET A 193 8.62 -9.96 16.11
CA MET A 193 9.53 -11.06 16.42
C MET A 193 10.60 -11.31 15.35
N ASP A 194 10.40 -10.79 14.14
CA ASP A 194 11.33 -10.91 13.01
C ASP A 194 12.46 -9.87 13.05
N TYR A 195 12.43 -8.95 14.03
CA TYR A 195 13.49 -7.94 14.20
C TYR A 195 14.59 -8.49 15.11
N PRO A 196 15.87 -8.48 14.66
CA PRO A 196 16.97 -8.76 15.58
C PRO A 196 16.91 -7.71 16.71
N HIS A 197 17.04 -8.18 17.94
CA HIS A 197 17.16 -7.29 19.11
C HIS A 197 18.22 -6.21 18.82
N ASP A 198 17.80 -4.95 18.86
CA ASP A 198 18.75 -3.83 18.83
C ASP A 198 19.41 -3.77 20.22
N PRO A 199 20.73 -4.10 20.34
CA PRO A 199 21.42 -4.08 21.61
C PRO A 199 21.56 -2.67 22.21
N HIS A 200 21.15 -1.63 21.49
CA HIS A 200 21.20 -0.24 21.94
C HIS A 200 19.82 0.33 22.36
N ARG A 201 18.78 -0.48 22.37
CA ARG A 201 17.49 -0.10 22.95
C ARG A 201 17.62 -0.23 24.47
N SER A 202 18.15 0.80 25.12
CA SER A 202 17.99 0.99 26.57
C SER A 202 16.50 1.04 26.91
N GLU A 203 16.11 0.21 27.84
CA GLU A 203 14.82 0.24 28.52
C GLU A 203 14.62 1.64 29.11
N GLU A 204 13.73 2.45 28.49
CA GLU A 204 13.10 3.60 29.10
C GLU A 204 11.59 3.37 29.20
#